data_43dca44be01ce9eeaa7713404554d01c
#
_entry.id   43dca44be01ce9eeaa7713404554d01c
#
_cell.length_a   1.000
_cell.length_b   1.000
_cell.length_c   1.000
_cell.angle_alpha   90.00
_cell.angle_beta   90.00
_cell.angle_gamma   90.00
#
_symmetry.space_group_name_H-M   'P 1'
#
loop_
_entity.id
_entity.type
_entity.pdbx_description
1 polymer ?
#
loop_
_entity_poly.entity_id
_entity_poly.type
_entity_poly.pdbx_seq_one_letter_code
_entity_poly.pdbx_strand_id
1 'polypeptide(L)'
;MAGRKCKTTTNIKTLMTAWDAQFLLRFHTVAIQAERQTVGAHSYAVSILIDQLWPDSSKQLIMAALYHDVPEMVLGDIPATAKWSFPEVLQAFEKAEKKVMDDLGLTFVLTPEEKSRLKMADMLELVLYSHRHSAGSEQMKVIMHTGINYLYKKFSDLPDFAPVNEVLVHHNLSV
;
A
#
# COMPACT_ATOMS: atom_id res chain seq x y z
N MET A 1 -17.61 -29.36 -28.66
CA MET A 1 -17.47 -28.60 -27.40
C MET A 1 -16.26 -29.16 -26.67
N ALA A 2 -15.08 -28.51 -26.79
CA ALA A 2 -13.86 -28.94 -26.09
C ALA A 2 -13.86 -28.37 -24.69
N GLY A 3 -14.02 -29.25 -23.69
CA GLY A 3 -13.98 -28.91 -22.29
C GLY A 3 -12.62 -28.30 -21.93
N ARG A 4 -12.60 -27.04 -21.53
CA ARG A 4 -11.46 -26.35 -20.93
C ARG A 4 -11.09 -27.10 -19.64
N LYS A 5 -10.04 -27.95 -19.69
CA LYS A 5 -9.45 -28.50 -18.47
C LYS A 5 -8.85 -27.33 -17.68
N CYS A 6 -9.52 -26.93 -16.62
CA CYS A 6 -8.98 -26.01 -15.63
C CYS A 6 -7.83 -26.72 -14.90
N LYS A 7 -6.59 -26.55 -15.38
CA LYS A 7 -5.39 -26.95 -14.65
C LYS A 7 -5.03 -25.80 -13.72
N THR A 8 -5.79 -25.59 -12.66
CA THR A 8 -5.35 -24.75 -11.54
C THR A 8 -4.68 -25.65 -10.51
N THR A 9 -3.43 -25.99 -10.76
CA THR A 9 -2.60 -26.48 -9.66
C THR A 9 -2.37 -25.28 -8.75
N THR A 10 -2.97 -25.29 -7.57
CA THR A 10 -2.78 -24.24 -6.56
C THR A 10 -1.30 -24.16 -6.23
N ASN A 11 -0.69 -22.98 -6.41
CA ASN A 11 0.67 -22.76 -5.96
C ASN A 11 0.65 -22.59 -4.43
N ILE A 12 0.90 -23.67 -3.72
CA ILE A 12 0.86 -23.70 -2.24
C ILE A 12 1.84 -22.71 -1.64
N LYS A 13 3.04 -22.55 -2.24
CA LYS A 13 4.03 -21.58 -1.76
C LYS A 13 3.46 -20.15 -1.81
N THR A 14 2.90 -19.75 -2.95
CA THR A 14 2.27 -18.44 -3.11
C THR A 14 1.12 -18.25 -2.12
N LEU A 15 0.24 -19.26 -2.01
CA LEU A 15 -0.88 -19.21 -1.08
C LEU A 15 -0.41 -18.98 0.35
N MET A 16 0.56 -19.77 0.83
CA MET A 16 1.04 -19.68 2.22
C MET A 16 1.78 -18.37 2.46
N THR A 17 2.65 -17.93 1.54
CA THR A 17 3.35 -16.65 1.70
C THR A 17 2.36 -15.48 1.78
N ALA A 18 1.34 -15.44 0.92
CA ALA A 18 0.31 -14.40 0.95
C ALA A 18 -0.57 -14.50 2.21
N TRP A 19 -0.88 -15.73 2.65
CA TRP A 19 -1.62 -15.95 3.89
C TRP A 19 -0.84 -15.46 5.11
N ASP A 20 0.44 -15.78 5.21
CA ASP A 20 1.28 -15.43 6.37
C ASP A 20 1.60 -13.93 6.40
N ALA A 21 1.71 -13.26 5.23
CA ALA A 21 1.97 -11.83 5.13
C ALA A 21 0.94 -10.97 5.87
N GLN A 22 -0.32 -11.43 5.98
CA GLN A 22 -1.35 -10.68 6.69
C GLN A 22 -1.04 -10.43 8.18
N PHE A 23 -0.18 -11.27 8.80
CA PHE A 23 0.18 -11.16 10.23
C PHE A 23 1.44 -10.33 10.47
N LEU A 24 2.17 -9.93 9.43
CA LEU A 24 3.36 -9.11 9.56
C LEU A 24 3.00 -7.74 10.14
N LEU A 25 3.74 -7.31 11.17
CA LEU A 25 3.50 -6.02 11.83
C LEU A 25 4.26 -4.90 11.12
N ARG A 26 3.54 -3.83 10.82
CA ARG A 26 4.07 -2.55 10.34
C ARG A 26 4.45 -1.64 11.50
N PHE A 27 5.16 -0.56 11.23
CA PHE A 27 5.57 0.46 12.22
C PHE A 27 6.41 -0.10 13.38
N HIS A 28 7.19 -1.16 13.12
CA HIS A 28 7.99 -1.81 14.17
C HIS A 28 9.08 -0.90 14.76
N THR A 29 9.47 0.18 14.07
CA THR A 29 10.46 1.18 14.53
C THR A 29 9.83 2.43 15.15
N VAL A 30 8.49 2.52 15.19
CA VAL A 30 7.77 3.69 15.72
C VAL A 30 7.22 3.40 17.10
N ALA A 31 7.45 4.31 18.05
CA ALA A 31 6.85 4.24 19.37
C ALA A 31 5.38 4.66 19.28
N ILE A 32 4.47 3.71 19.36
CA ILE A 32 3.01 3.92 19.43
C ILE A 32 2.46 3.23 20.67
N GLN A 33 1.44 3.83 21.28
CA GLN A 33 0.76 3.28 22.46
C GLN A 33 -0.38 2.33 22.10
N ALA A 34 -0.70 2.22 20.81
CA ALA A 34 -1.77 1.38 20.27
C ALA A 34 -1.21 0.06 19.72
N GLU A 35 -2.12 -0.88 19.43
CA GLU A 35 -1.79 -2.07 18.67
C GLU A 35 -1.27 -1.70 17.28
N ARG A 36 -0.19 -2.34 16.86
CA ARG A 36 0.42 -2.08 15.56
C ARG A 36 -0.45 -2.64 14.43
N GLN A 37 -0.50 -1.90 13.34
CA GLN A 37 -1.17 -2.33 12.13
C GLN A 37 -0.45 -3.55 11.52
N THR A 38 -1.23 -4.51 11.04
CA THR A 38 -0.69 -5.61 10.23
C THR A 38 -0.72 -5.25 8.76
N VAL A 39 0.12 -5.91 7.95
CA VAL A 39 0.09 -5.82 6.48
C VAL A 39 -1.29 -6.18 5.94
N GLY A 40 -1.96 -7.20 6.52
CA GLY A 40 -3.32 -7.56 6.10
C GLY A 40 -4.35 -6.44 6.33
N ALA A 41 -4.31 -5.78 7.48
CA ALA A 41 -5.21 -4.66 7.78
C ALA A 41 -4.95 -3.46 6.85
N HIS A 42 -3.68 -3.16 6.57
CA HIS A 42 -3.28 -2.13 5.62
C HIS A 42 -3.77 -2.43 4.21
N SER A 43 -3.42 -3.59 3.67
CA SER A 43 -3.80 -3.96 2.29
C SER A 43 -5.31 -4.00 2.09
N TYR A 44 -6.06 -4.45 3.10
CA TYR A 44 -7.53 -4.38 3.11
C TYR A 44 -8.02 -2.92 3.03
N ALA A 45 -7.46 -2.03 3.87
CA ALA A 45 -7.85 -0.62 3.87
C ALA A 45 -7.50 0.08 2.53
N VAL A 46 -6.31 -0.18 1.96
CA VAL A 46 -5.93 0.32 0.63
C VAL A 46 -6.91 -0.14 -0.45
N SER A 47 -7.34 -1.41 -0.40
CA SER A 47 -8.29 -1.95 -1.37
C SER A 47 -9.67 -1.28 -1.26
N ILE A 48 -10.16 -1.01 -0.05
CA ILE A 48 -11.40 -0.25 0.18
C ILE A 48 -11.28 1.18 -0.32
N LEU A 49 -10.16 1.86 -0.05
CA LEU A 49 -9.93 3.21 -0.55
C LEU A 49 -10.00 3.25 -2.07
N ILE A 50 -9.37 2.31 -2.77
CA ILE A 50 -9.42 2.23 -4.23
C ILE A 50 -10.85 2.01 -4.72
N ASP A 51 -11.58 1.05 -4.16
CA ASP A 51 -12.95 0.73 -4.55
C ASP A 51 -13.90 1.92 -4.37
N GLN A 52 -13.75 2.67 -3.28
CA GLN A 52 -14.64 3.77 -2.96
C GLN A 52 -14.27 5.10 -3.62
N LEU A 53 -12.97 5.39 -3.79
CA LEU A 53 -12.51 6.64 -4.41
C LEU A 53 -12.61 6.60 -5.94
N TRP A 54 -12.44 5.41 -6.55
CA TRP A 54 -12.49 5.20 -8.00
C TRP A 54 -13.34 3.97 -8.32
N PRO A 55 -14.68 4.10 -8.34
CA PRO A 55 -15.61 2.97 -8.54
C PRO A 55 -15.45 2.25 -9.90
N ASP A 56 -14.74 2.87 -10.85
CA ASP A 56 -14.39 2.29 -12.15
C ASP A 56 -13.12 1.42 -12.14
N SER A 57 -12.53 1.22 -10.96
CA SER A 57 -11.28 0.48 -10.81
C SER A 57 -11.39 -0.95 -11.31
N SER A 58 -10.36 -1.41 -12.00
CA SER A 58 -10.30 -2.78 -12.49
C SER A 58 -10.14 -3.78 -11.33
N LYS A 59 -10.61 -5.02 -11.56
CA LYS A 59 -10.32 -6.11 -10.63
C LYS A 59 -8.82 -6.31 -10.40
N GLN A 60 -7.99 -6.06 -11.42
CA GLN A 60 -6.54 -6.17 -11.28
C GLN A 60 -5.96 -5.15 -10.31
N LEU A 61 -6.47 -3.91 -10.33
CA LEU A 61 -6.04 -2.88 -9.39
C LEU A 61 -6.41 -3.24 -7.95
N ILE A 62 -7.64 -3.70 -7.71
CA ILE A 62 -8.07 -4.17 -6.37
C ILE A 62 -7.20 -5.34 -5.89
N MET A 63 -6.93 -6.31 -6.76
CA MET A 63 -6.06 -7.44 -6.42
C MET A 63 -4.62 -6.98 -6.18
N ALA A 64 -4.11 -6.05 -6.99
CA ALA A 64 -2.79 -5.47 -6.75
C ALA A 64 -2.70 -4.80 -5.37
N ALA A 65 -3.73 -4.07 -4.96
CA ALA A 65 -3.80 -3.46 -3.63
C ALA A 65 -3.78 -4.48 -2.49
N LEU A 66 -4.45 -5.63 -2.66
CA LEU A 66 -4.45 -6.70 -1.65
C LEU A 66 -3.09 -7.40 -1.51
N TYR A 67 -2.28 -7.42 -2.57
CA TYR A 67 -1.03 -8.19 -2.59
C TYR A 67 0.24 -7.33 -2.62
N HIS A 68 0.14 -5.99 -2.71
CA HIS A 68 1.31 -5.14 -2.96
C HIS A 68 2.42 -5.28 -1.91
N ASP A 69 2.06 -5.49 -0.64
CA ASP A 69 2.99 -5.64 0.47
C ASP A 69 3.29 -7.12 0.85
N VAL A 70 2.79 -8.11 0.09
CA VAL A 70 3.18 -9.52 0.30
C VAL A 70 4.70 -9.75 0.24
N PRO A 71 5.48 -9.04 -0.60
CA PRO A 71 6.93 -9.15 -0.59
C PRO A 71 7.58 -8.86 0.77
N GLU A 72 6.97 -8.07 1.62
CA GLU A 72 7.48 -7.75 2.96
C GLU A 72 7.59 -8.99 3.84
N MET A 73 6.81 -10.06 3.57
CA MET A 73 6.96 -11.34 4.26
C MET A 73 8.34 -11.99 4.03
N VAL A 74 8.98 -11.68 2.91
CA VAL A 74 10.32 -12.19 2.54
C VAL A 74 11.42 -11.19 2.87
N LEU A 75 11.14 -9.90 2.65
CA LEU A 75 12.14 -8.82 2.72
C LEU A 75 12.12 -8.08 4.07
N GLY A 76 11.05 -8.20 4.84
CA GLY A 76 10.76 -7.35 5.99
C GLY A 76 10.11 -6.03 5.60
N ASP A 77 9.32 -5.46 6.52
CA ASP A 77 8.81 -4.09 6.38
C ASP A 77 9.95 -3.08 6.56
N ILE A 78 10.24 -2.28 5.53
CA ILE A 78 11.19 -1.17 5.64
C ILE A 78 10.42 0.10 6.02
N PRO A 79 10.81 0.77 7.13
CA PRO A 79 10.17 2.01 7.54
C PRO A 79 10.11 3.05 6.42
N ALA A 80 8.95 3.68 6.25
CA ALA A 80 8.75 4.72 5.24
C ALA A 80 9.80 5.84 5.35
N THR A 81 10.19 6.19 6.58
CA THR A 81 11.26 7.18 6.85
C THR A 81 12.60 6.78 6.27
N ALA A 82 12.95 5.49 6.27
CA ALA A 82 14.18 5.02 5.63
C ALA A 82 14.07 5.10 4.10
N LYS A 83 12.93 4.69 3.53
CA LYS A 83 12.67 4.82 2.08
C LYS A 83 12.76 6.28 1.61
N TRP A 84 12.30 7.24 2.42
CA TRP A 84 12.34 8.67 2.08
C TRP A 84 13.74 9.30 2.22
N SER A 85 14.54 8.84 3.19
CA SER A 85 15.86 9.41 3.48
C SER A 85 16.98 8.86 2.58
N PHE A 86 16.79 7.66 2.02
CA PHE A 86 17.81 6.92 1.27
C PHE A 86 17.25 6.40 -0.06
N PRO A 87 17.29 7.20 -1.15
CA PRO A 87 16.76 6.80 -2.45
C PRO A 87 17.36 5.51 -3.02
N GLU A 88 18.64 5.24 -2.73
CA GLU A 88 19.33 4.02 -3.13
C GLU A 88 18.76 2.77 -2.43
N VAL A 89 18.33 2.90 -1.16
CA VAL A 89 17.65 1.83 -0.42
C VAL A 89 16.29 1.58 -1.05
N LEU A 90 15.53 2.63 -1.36
CA LEU A 90 14.24 2.50 -2.03
C LEU A 90 14.36 1.74 -3.35
N GLN A 91 15.30 2.15 -4.23
CA GLN A 91 15.50 1.50 -5.53
C GLN A 91 15.89 0.02 -5.41
N ALA A 92 16.79 -0.31 -4.47
CA ALA A 92 17.18 -1.69 -4.23
C ALA A 92 16.00 -2.53 -3.72
N PHE A 93 15.18 -1.94 -2.86
CA PHE A 93 14.01 -2.59 -2.28
C PHE A 93 12.91 -2.83 -3.32
N GLU A 94 12.56 -1.82 -4.12
CA GLU A 94 11.58 -1.95 -5.22
C GLU A 94 11.98 -3.04 -6.22
N LYS A 95 13.28 -3.16 -6.51
CA LYS A 95 13.79 -4.25 -7.37
C LYS A 95 13.63 -5.62 -6.71
N ALA A 96 13.87 -5.70 -5.41
CA ALA A 96 13.71 -6.95 -4.65
C ALA A 96 12.24 -7.33 -4.52
N GLU A 97 11.35 -6.37 -4.19
CA GLU A 97 9.90 -6.55 -4.15
C GLU A 97 9.37 -7.10 -5.48
N LYS A 98 9.76 -6.45 -6.59
CA LYS A 98 9.38 -6.93 -7.92
C LYS A 98 9.81 -8.37 -8.17
N LYS A 99 11.05 -8.73 -7.80
CA LYS A 99 11.53 -10.09 -7.96
C LYS A 99 10.71 -11.09 -7.13
N VAL A 100 10.38 -10.76 -5.89
CA VAL A 100 9.55 -11.63 -5.03
C VAL A 100 8.15 -11.81 -5.63
N MET A 101 7.52 -10.73 -6.12
CA MET A 101 6.21 -10.79 -6.78
C MET A 101 6.25 -11.68 -8.03
N ASP A 102 7.29 -11.52 -8.87
CA ASP A 102 7.49 -12.35 -10.06
C ASP A 102 7.68 -13.85 -9.68
N ASP A 103 8.51 -14.14 -8.68
CA ASP A 103 8.78 -15.50 -8.18
C ASP A 103 7.52 -16.18 -7.58
N LEU A 104 6.62 -15.39 -7.01
CA LEU A 104 5.33 -15.83 -6.47
C LEU A 104 4.22 -15.89 -7.53
N GLY A 105 4.42 -15.33 -8.72
CA GLY A 105 3.39 -15.23 -9.75
C GLY A 105 2.26 -14.26 -9.39
N LEU A 106 2.54 -13.25 -8.58
CA LEU A 106 1.60 -12.21 -8.12
C LEU A 106 1.75 -10.89 -8.90
N THR A 107 2.22 -10.95 -10.14
CA THR A 107 2.41 -9.78 -10.99
C THR A 107 1.08 -9.33 -11.60
N PHE A 108 0.76 -8.05 -11.45
CA PHE A 108 -0.42 -7.40 -12.00
C PHE A 108 -0.03 -6.40 -13.08
N VAL A 109 -0.76 -6.41 -14.20
CA VAL A 109 -0.55 -5.44 -15.29
C VAL A 109 -1.48 -4.25 -15.04
N LEU A 110 -0.90 -3.15 -14.58
CA LEU A 110 -1.60 -1.91 -14.27
C LEU A 110 -1.25 -0.82 -15.28
N THR A 111 -2.23 -0.01 -15.67
CA THR A 111 -2.00 1.21 -16.44
C THR A 111 -1.22 2.24 -15.62
N PRO A 112 -0.68 3.31 -16.24
CA PRO A 112 -0.05 4.40 -15.49
C PRO A 112 -1.00 5.05 -14.49
N GLU A 113 -2.27 5.23 -14.86
CA GLU A 113 -3.33 5.77 -14.01
C GLU A 113 -3.60 4.86 -12.81
N GLU A 114 -3.76 3.56 -13.04
CA GLU A 114 -3.97 2.58 -11.98
C GLU A 114 -2.78 2.50 -11.01
N LYS A 115 -1.54 2.62 -11.51
CA LYS A 115 -0.36 2.72 -10.65
C LYS A 115 -0.39 3.98 -9.78
N SER A 116 -0.84 5.10 -10.33
CA SER A 116 -0.99 6.34 -9.57
C SER A 116 -2.09 6.21 -8.51
N ARG A 117 -3.25 5.63 -8.86
CA ARG A 117 -4.34 5.34 -7.91
C ARG A 117 -3.88 4.43 -6.77
N LEU A 118 -3.17 3.35 -7.09
CA LEU A 118 -2.60 2.46 -6.06
C LEU A 118 -1.67 3.22 -5.11
N LYS A 119 -0.76 4.04 -5.67
CA LYS A 119 0.18 4.80 -4.85
C LYS A 119 -0.49 5.90 -4.03
N MET A 120 -1.53 6.54 -4.56
CA MET A 120 -2.33 7.51 -3.81
C MET A 120 -3.09 6.84 -2.66
N ALA A 121 -3.73 5.69 -2.89
CA ALA A 121 -4.46 4.96 -1.86
C ALA A 121 -3.54 4.43 -0.75
N ASP A 122 -2.39 3.85 -1.12
CA ASP A 122 -1.36 3.39 -0.18
C ASP A 122 -0.88 4.55 0.72
N MET A 123 -0.55 5.70 0.12
CA MET A 123 -0.10 6.86 0.88
C MET A 123 -1.23 7.50 1.70
N LEU A 124 -2.45 7.55 1.18
CA LEU A 124 -3.60 8.06 1.92
C LEU A 124 -3.89 7.18 3.14
N GLU A 125 -3.82 5.87 3.01
CA GLU A 125 -3.99 4.94 4.13
C GLU A 125 -2.94 5.18 5.22
N LEU A 126 -1.67 5.32 4.84
CA LEU A 126 -0.59 5.68 5.75
C LEU A 126 -0.87 7.00 6.50
N VAL A 127 -1.36 8.03 5.79
CA VAL A 127 -1.74 9.33 6.38
C VAL A 127 -2.88 9.16 7.37
N LEU A 128 -3.95 8.47 7.01
CA LEU A 128 -5.12 8.27 7.86
C LEU A 128 -4.79 7.45 9.12
N TYR A 129 -4.00 6.39 8.96
CA TYR A 129 -3.53 5.59 10.09
C TYR A 129 -2.65 6.44 11.03
N SER A 130 -1.70 7.19 10.46
CA SER A 130 -0.82 8.05 11.25
C SER A 130 -1.60 9.18 11.94
N HIS A 131 -2.59 9.77 11.27
CA HIS A 131 -3.48 10.77 11.87
C HIS A 131 -4.21 10.20 13.10
N ARG A 132 -4.78 9.02 12.97
CA ARG A 132 -5.50 8.34 14.07
C ARG A 132 -4.62 8.09 15.30
N HIS A 133 -3.33 7.90 15.10
CA HIS A 133 -2.35 7.58 16.16
C HIS A 133 -1.41 8.75 16.49
N SER A 134 -1.62 9.93 15.93
CA SER A 134 -0.74 11.10 16.10
C SER A 134 -0.76 11.70 17.50
N ALA A 135 -1.87 11.58 18.24
CA ALA A 135 -2.04 12.21 19.54
C ALA A 135 -1.01 11.73 20.60
N GLY A 136 -0.49 10.52 20.45
CA GLY A 136 0.49 9.94 21.38
C GLY A 136 1.90 9.76 20.81
N SER A 137 2.18 10.22 19.58
CA SER A 137 3.46 9.96 18.90
C SER A 137 3.87 11.09 17.97
N GLU A 138 4.98 11.77 18.30
CA GLU A 138 5.57 12.77 17.40
C GLU A 138 6.05 12.14 16.08
N GLN A 139 6.53 10.90 16.12
CA GLN A 139 6.91 10.18 14.91
C GLN A 139 5.72 9.98 13.97
N MET A 140 4.53 9.63 14.50
CA MET A 140 3.30 9.54 13.70
C MET A 140 2.89 10.87 13.09
N LYS A 141 3.05 12.00 13.80
CA LYS A 141 2.83 13.34 13.24
C LYS A 141 3.77 13.62 12.07
N VAL A 142 5.05 13.31 12.20
CA VAL A 142 6.04 13.48 11.13
C VAL A 142 5.68 12.63 9.92
N ILE A 143 5.32 11.36 10.11
CA ILE A 143 4.91 10.45 9.03
C ILE A 143 3.68 11.00 8.32
N MET A 144 2.66 11.42 9.08
CA MET A 144 1.43 12.01 8.56
C MET A 144 1.72 13.23 7.67
N HIS A 145 2.45 14.23 8.20
CA HIS A 145 2.76 15.44 7.44
C HIS A 145 3.62 15.17 6.20
N THR A 146 4.58 14.24 6.31
CA THR A 146 5.39 13.87 5.15
C THR A 146 4.55 13.19 4.07
N GLY A 147 3.62 12.32 4.48
CA GLY A 147 2.69 11.66 3.54
C GLY A 147 1.75 12.66 2.86
N ILE A 148 1.20 13.63 3.60
CA ILE A 148 0.35 14.71 3.05
C ILE A 148 1.15 15.50 2.01
N ASN A 149 2.33 15.98 2.37
CA ASN A 149 3.19 16.74 1.45
C ASN A 149 3.54 15.95 0.19
N TYR A 150 3.81 14.65 0.34
CA TYR A 150 4.07 13.76 -0.80
C TYR A 150 2.86 13.67 -1.74
N LEU A 151 1.65 13.47 -1.20
CA LEU A 151 0.42 13.39 -1.98
C LEU A 151 0.19 14.67 -2.80
N TYR A 152 0.25 15.83 -2.17
CA TYR A 152 0.07 17.11 -2.85
C TYR A 152 1.16 17.36 -3.89
N LYS A 153 2.44 17.21 -3.51
CA LYS A 153 3.57 17.47 -4.40
C LYS A 153 3.55 16.58 -5.66
N LYS A 154 3.09 15.34 -5.53
CA LYS A 154 3.21 14.36 -6.61
C LYS A 154 1.95 14.22 -7.45
N PHE A 155 0.77 14.45 -6.89
CA PHE A 155 -0.49 14.06 -7.51
C PHE A 155 -1.52 15.18 -7.64
N SER A 156 -1.31 16.39 -7.05
CA SER A 156 -2.31 17.47 -7.07
C SER A 156 -2.78 17.87 -8.45
N ASP A 157 -1.93 17.72 -9.47
CA ASP A 157 -2.26 18.07 -10.85
C ASP A 157 -3.01 16.95 -11.60
N LEU A 158 -3.19 15.78 -11.01
CA LEU A 158 -3.89 14.66 -11.62
C LEU A 158 -5.40 14.74 -11.32
N PRO A 159 -6.27 14.48 -12.32
CA PRO A 159 -7.72 14.43 -12.10
C PRO A 159 -8.13 13.42 -11.00
N ASP A 160 -7.44 12.30 -10.94
CA ASP A 160 -7.69 11.24 -9.95
C ASP A 160 -7.33 11.65 -8.51
N PHE A 161 -6.71 12.81 -8.30
CA PHE A 161 -6.41 13.31 -6.95
C PHE A 161 -7.62 13.94 -6.27
N ALA A 162 -8.63 14.38 -7.00
CA ALA A 162 -9.78 15.07 -6.42
C ALA A 162 -10.45 14.30 -5.27
N PRO A 163 -10.82 13.00 -5.39
CA PRO A 163 -11.43 12.26 -4.30
C PRO A 163 -10.47 12.05 -3.11
N VAL A 164 -9.16 11.94 -3.33
CA VAL A 164 -8.16 11.88 -2.27
C VAL A 164 -8.13 13.19 -1.48
N ASN A 165 -8.14 14.33 -2.19
CA ASN A 165 -8.19 15.65 -1.59
C ASN A 165 -9.47 15.86 -0.75
N GLU A 166 -10.62 15.38 -1.20
CA GLU A 166 -11.87 15.43 -0.42
C GLU A 166 -11.73 14.72 0.93
N VAL A 167 -11.10 13.55 0.96
CA VAL A 167 -10.83 12.82 2.21
C VAL A 167 -9.89 13.61 3.12
N LEU A 168 -8.81 14.19 2.57
CA LEU A 168 -7.87 15.01 3.35
C LEU A 168 -8.54 16.24 3.94
N VAL A 169 -9.36 16.96 3.16
CA VAL A 169 -10.14 18.11 3.63
C VAL A 169 -11.12 17.71 4.73
N HIS A 170 -11.84 16.61 4.56
CA HIS A 170 -12.77 16.08 5.57
C HIS A 170 -12.11 15.87 6.94
N HIS A 171 -10.86 15.43 6.94
CA HIS A 171 -10.07 15.22 8.16
C HIS A 171 -9.27 16.43 8.64
N ASN A 172 -9.42 17.62 8.01
CA ASN A 172 -8.62 18.82 8.24
C ASN A 172 -7.11 18.59 8.03
N LEU A 173 -6.76 17.80 7.03
CA LEU A 173 -5.39 17.42 6.65
C LEU A 173 -4.94 18.07 5.33
N SER A 174 -5.66 19.08 4.84
CA SER A 174 -5.28 19.86 3.66
C SER A 174 -4.08 20.78 3.96
N VAL A 175 -3.25 21.03 2.93
CA VAL A 175 -2.12 21.98 2.97
C VAL A 175 -2.60 23.39 2.68
#